data_4479f5ea299194fdaaff2e03d279d988
#
_entry.id   4479f5ea299194fdaaff2e03d279d988
#
_cell.length_a   1.000
_cell.length_b   1.000
_cell.length_c   1.000
_cell.angle_alpha   90.00
_cell.angle_beta   90.00
_cell.angle_gamma   90.00
#
_symmetry.space_group_name_H-M   'P 1'
#
loop_
_entity.id
_entity.type
_entity.pdbx_description
1 polymer ?
#
loop_
_entity_poly.entity_id
_entity_poly.type
_entity_poly.pdbx_seq_one_letter_code
_entity_poly.pdbx_strand_id
1 'polypeptide(L)'
;MRRILTFIIAATIGMATATAQNNSDRIGIGFGGGFAPKAETVLFWEHETSYHNAWEAFLYGSLALDSIEGDLWNNGKAWGAGAAWKPCVVRSRNNYGSVRLAAMLGAAPRDFSAGLTAGYQHSYVLRGGWQLYWQGGVTLTLPKRGDLFGVAAGIGVKMPVRDRMRGR
;
A
#
# COMPACT_ATOMS: atom_id res chain seq x y z
N MET A 1 0.79 5.85 -25.76
CA MET A 1 0.22 4.87 -24.82
C MET A 1 0.99 3.52 -24.81
N ARG A 2 1.31 2.89 -25.94
CA ARG A 2 2.06 1.60 -25.96
C ARG A 2 3.40 1.63 -25.19
N ARG A 3 4.20 2.69 -25.28
CA ARG A 3 5.51 2.80 -24.62
C ARG A 3 5.44 2.88 -23.11
N ILE A 4 4.39 3.48 -22.55
CA ILE A 4 4.16 3.58 -21.08
C ILE A 4 3.79 2.21 -20.53
N LEU A 5 2.93 1.46 -21.23
CA LEU A 5 2.54 0.11 -20.84
C LEU A 5 3.74 -0.86 -20.83
N THR A 6 4.63 -0.75 -21.82
CA THR A 6 5.87 -1.55 -21.88
C THR A 6 6.83 -1.23 -20.72
N PHE A 7 6.90 0.04 -20.31
CA PHE A 7 7.75 0.44 -19.18
C PHE A 7 7.20 -0.07 -17.85
N ILE A 8 5.88 -0.06 -17.65
CA ILE A 8 5.22 -0.61 -16.44
C ILE A 8 5.41 -2.12 -16.37
N ILE A 9 5.24 -2.83 -17.50
CA ILE A 9 5.44 -4.30 -17.57
C ILE A 9 6.92 -4.65 -17.36
N ALA A 10 7.86 -3.91 -17.93
CA ALA A 10 9.29 -4.14 -17.74
C ALA A 10 9.73 -3.86 -16.29
N ALA A 11 9.17 -2.83 -15.65
CA ALA A 11 9.44 -2.54 -14.24
C ALA A 11 8.90 -3.64 -13.31
N THR A 12 7.70 -4.18 -13.57
CA THR A 12 7.13 -5.28 -12.79
C THR A 12 7.89 -6.60 -12.99
N ILE A 13 8.36 -6.90 -14.19
CA ILE A 13 9.15 -8.11 -14.46
C ILE A 13 10.57 -8.00 -13.88
N GLY A 14 11.19 -6.81 -13.95
CA GLY A 14 12.52 -6.58 -13.36
C GLY A 14 12.56 -6.68 -11.83
N MET A 15 11.44 -6.48 -11.15
CA MET A 15 11.30 -6.63 -9.70
C MET A 15 11.22 -8.11 -9.25
N ALA A 16 10.81 -9.01 -10.14
CA ALA A 16 10.64 -10.43 -9.81
C ALA A 16 11.96 -11.21 -9.74
N THR A 17 13.08 -10.65 -10.20
CA THR A 17 14.36 -11.37 -10.30
C THR A 17 15.35 -11.08 -9.17
N ALA A 18 15.03 -10.23 -8.19
CA ALA A 18 15.87 -9.99 -7.02
C ALA A 18 15.73 -11.16 -6.03
N THR A 19 16.40 -12.27 -6.31
CA THR A 19 16.50 -13.40 -5.38
C THR A 19 17.40 -13.03 -4.20
N ALA A 20 16.81 -12.74 -3.06
CA ALA A 20 17.52 -12.56 -1.80
C ALA A 20 17.24 -13.72 -0.84
N GLN A 21 18.23 -14.06 -0.02
CA GLN A 21 18.32 -15.28 0.78
C GLN A 21 17.33 -15.45 1.94
N ASN A 22 16.46 -14.45 2.21
CA ASN A 22 15.45 -14.49 3.29
C ASN A 22 14.12 -13.90 2.83
N ASN A 23 13.56 -14.44 1.76
CA ASN A 23 12.31 -13.95 1.21
C ASN A 23 11.12 -14.47 2.01
N SER A 24 10.35 -13.60 2.59
CA SER A 24 9.04 -13.93 3.17
C SER A 24 7.93 -13.17 2.45
N ASP A 25 6.90 -13.90 2.09
CA ASP A 25 5.70 -13.34 1.49
C ASP A 25 4.63 -13.16 2.56
N ARG A 26 3.94 -12.03 2.51
CA ARG A 26 2.82 -11.72 3.40
C ARG A 26 1.62 -11.21 2.60
N ILE A 27 0.44 -11.54 3.09
CA ILE A 27 -0.80 -10.89 2.65
C ILE A 27 -1.31 -10.06 3.81
N GLY A 28 -1.87 -8.91 3.52
CA GLY A 28 -2.41 -8.06 4.57
C GLY A 28 -3.65 -7.30 4.16
N ILE A 29 -4.31 -6.83 5.19
CA ILE A 29 -5.45 -5.92 5.08
C ILE A 29 -5.19 -4.71 5.96
N GLY A 30 -5.53 -3.54 5.45
CA GLY A 30 -5.42 -2.28 6.16
C GLY A 30 -6.68 -1.45 6.05
N PHE A 31 -6.90 -0.65 7.06
CA PHE A 31 -7.97 0.34 7.13
C PHE A 31 -7.36 1.68 7.48
N GLY A 32 -7.83 2.71 6.80
CA GLY A 32 -7.30 4.05 6.98
C GLY A 32 -8.30 5.13 6.66
N GLY A 33 -7.83 6.33 6.77
CA GLY A 33 -8.57 7.53 6.45
C GLY A 33 -7.64 8.72 6.26
N GLY A 34 -8.20 9.82 5.80
CA GLY A 34 -7.46 11.06 5.55
C GLY A 34 -8.14 12.29 6.15
N PHE A 35 -7.52 13.44 5.97
CA PHE A 35 -8.04 14.73 6.47
C PHE A 35 -9.37 15.14 5.79
N ALA A 36 -9.56 14.83 4.53
CA ALA A 36 -10.90 14.78 3.95
C ALA A 36 -11.58 13.54 4.56
N PRO A 37 -12.83 13.63 5.04
CA PRO A 37 -13.50 12.49 5.64
C PRO A 37 -13.64 11.35 4.62
N LYS A 38 -12.64 10.47 4.64
CA LYS A 38 -12.45 9.39 3.69
C LYS A 38 -12.11 8.13 4.46
N ALA A 39 -12.87 7.08 4.24
CA ALA A 39 -12.54 5.74 4.69
C ALA A 39 -11.86 4.98 3.55
N GLU A 40 -10.78 4.29 3.84
CA GLU A 40 -10.01 3.52 2.88
C GLU A 40 -9.74 2.11 3.40
N THR A 41 -9.89 1.13 2.53
CA THR A 41 -9.51 -0.26 2.78
C THR A 41 -8.48 -0.66 1.74
N VAL A 42 -7.41 -1.31 2.18
CA VAL A 42 -6.32 -1.77 1.33
C VAL A 42 -6.12 -3.26 1.56
N LEU A 43 -6.10 -4.02 0.47
CA LEU A 43 -5.66 -5.42 0.44
C LEU A 43 -4.32 -5.46 -0.28
N PHE A 44 -3.32 -6.14 0.27
CA PHE A 44 -1.99 -6.14 -0.32
C PHE A 44 -1.27 -7.47 -0.16
N TRP A 45 -0.38 -7.70 -1.09
CA TRP A 45 0.68 -8.69 -1.02
C TRP A 45 2.02 -7.97 -0.85
N GLU A 46 2.82 -8.42 0.10
CA GLU A 46 4.12 -7.86 0.44
C GLU A 46 5.18 -8.95 0.29
N HIS A 47 6.21 -8.65 -0.47
CA HIS A 47 7.41 -9.46 -0.61
C HIS A 47 8.56 -8.81 0.14
N GLU A 48 8.98 -9.41 1.25
CA GLU A 48 10.11 -8.94 2.02
C GLU A 48 11.41 -9.51 1.43
N THR A 49 12.33 -8.63 1.13
CA THR A 49 13.67 -8.95 0.67
C THR A 49 14.66 -8.94 1.86
N SER A 50 15.97 -8.99 1.58
CA SER A 50 17.00 -8.86 2.62
C SER A 50 16.84 -7.56 3.41
N TYR A 51 17.21 -7.64 4.69
CA TYR A 51 17.23 -6.48 5.61
C TYR A 51 15.86 -5.82 5.85
N HIS A 52 14.75 -6.56 5.78
CA HIS A 52 13.40 -6.07 5.96
C HIS A 52 12.97 -4.98 4.97
N ASN A 53 13.68 -4.83 3.86
CA ASN A 53 13.16 -4.06 2.75
C ASN A 53 12.05 -4.86 2.07
N ALA A 54 11.01 -4.21 1.62
CA ALA A 54 9.89 -4.91 1.00
C ALA A 54 9.36 -4.20 -0.25
N TRP A 55 8.77 -5.00 -1.12
CA TRP A 55 7.90 -4.56 -2.20
C TRP A 55 6.47 -4.93 -1.87
N GLU A 56 5.55 -4.08 -2.21
CA GLU A 56 4.13 -4.28 -1.96
C GLU A 56 3.35 -4.04 -3.25
N ALA A 57 2.46 -4.97 -3.58
CA ALA A 57 1.41 -4.75 -4.57
C ALA A 57 0.07 -4.67 -3.82
N PHE A 58 -0.77 -3.70 -4.13
CA PHE A 58 -2.00 -3.48 -3.38
C PHE A 58 -3.18 -3.11 -4.25
N LEU A 59 -4.37 -3.47 -3.76
CA LEU A 59 -5.65 -2.98 -4.22
C LEU A 59 -6.24 -2.10 -3.13
N TYR A 60 -6.85 -1.00 -3.50
CA TYR A 60 -7.52 -0.12 -2.54
C TYR A 60 -8.94 0.19 -2.97
N GLY A 61 -9.79 0.38 -1.97
CA GLY A 61 -11.13 0.94 -2.13
C GLY A 61 -11.31 2.08 -1.14
N SER A 62 -11.89 3.17 -1.56
CA SER A 62 -12.15 4.33 -0.70
C SER A 62 -13.55 4.86 -0.86
N LEU A 63 -14.08 5.40 0.24
CA LEU A 63 -15.38 6.06 0.32
C LEU A 63 -15.18 7.45 0.90
N ALA A 64 -15.66 8.49 0.22
CA ALA A 64 -15.72 9.83 0.77
C ALA A 64 -16.92 9.91 1.72
N LEU A 65 -16.69 10.36 2.96
CA LEU A 65 -17.71 10.38 4.02
C LEU A 65 -18.47 11.70 4.07
N ASP A 66 -17.99 12.73 3.40
CA ASP A 66 -18.62 14.05 3.26
C ASP A 66 -19.80 14.06 2.28
N SER A 67 -19.92 13.04 1.45
CA SER A 67 -21.00 12.90 0.47
C SER A 67 -22.28 12.27 1.06
N ILE A 68 -22.46 12.28 2.37
CA ILE A 68 -23.55 11.56 3.08
C ILE A 68 -24.95 12.11 2.76
N GLU A 69 -25.08 13.34 2.30
CA GLU A 69 -26.39 13.95 2.03
C GLU A 69 -27.05 13.56 0.71
N GLY A 70 -26.43 12.73 -0.10
CA GLY A 70 -27.05 12.27 -1.35
C GLY A 70 -26.17 11.31 -2.14
N ASP A 71 -26.51 10.05 -2.14
CA ASP A 71 -25.96 9.06 -3.05
C ASP A 71 -24.45 8.71 -2.86
N LEU A 72 -24.10 8.34 -1.62
CA LEU A 72 -22.78 7.77 -1.25
C LEU A 72 -22.26 6.74 -2.27
N TRP A 73 -23.21 5.98 -2.88
CA TRP A 73 -22.86 4.91 -3.78
C TRP A 73 -22.44 5.39 -5.17
N ASN A 74 -22.81 6.56 -5.61
CA ASN A 74 -22.54 7.02 -6.96
C ASN A 74 -21.40 8.02 -7.07
N ASN A 75 -21.13 8.82 -6.04
CA ASN A 75 -20.19 9.94 -6.14
C ASN A 75 -18.94 9.80 -5.24
N GLY A 76 -18.99 8.99 -4.19
CA GLY A 76 -17.94 8.91 -3.16
C GLY A 76 -16.98 7.74 -3.29
N LYS A 77 -17.13 6.88 -4.29
CA LYS A 77 -16.31 5.66 -4.43
C LYS A 77 -15.10 5.91 -5.31
N ALA A 78 -13.97 5.39 -4.88
CA ALA A 78 -12.83 5.17 -5.76
C ALA A 78 -12.21 3.80 -5.45
N TRP A 79 -11.67 3.17 -6.46
CA TRP A 79 -10.95 1.92 -6.32
C TRP A 79 -9.76 1.92 -7.27
N GLY A 80 -8.77 1.15 -6.94
CA GLY A 80 -7.59 1.10 -7.78
C GLY A 80 -6.57 0.10 -7.28
N ALA A 81 -5.43 0.14 -7.93
CA ALA A 81 -4.29 -0.70 -7.62
C ALA A 81 -3.01 0.13 -7.60
N GLY A 82 -2.00 -0.38 -6.92
CA GLY A 82 -0.71 0.27 -6.86
C GLY A 82 0.40 -0.66 -6.43
N ALA A 83 1.59 -0.10 -6.41
CA ALA A 83 2.77 -0.75 -5.90
C ALA A 83 3.51 0.20 -4.97
N ALA A 84 4.21 -0.35 -3.98
CA ALA A 84 5.03 0.41 -3.06
C ALA A 84 6.39 -0.24 -2.86
N TRP A 85 7.40 0.60 -2.64
CA TRP A 85 8.69 0.21 -2.14
C TRP A 85 8.84 0.67 -0.69
N LYS A 86 9.34 -0.23 0.16
CA LYS A 86 9.41 -0.02 1.61
C LYS A 86 10.82 -0.31 2.13
N PRO A 87 11.78 0.63 2.00
CA PRO A 87 13.08 0.53 2.65
C PRO A 87 12.92 0.59 4.16
N CYS A 88 13.53 -0.37 4.85
CA CYS A 88 13.54 -0.44 6.30
C CYS A 88 14.56 0.52 6.88
N VAL A 89 14.12 1.46 7.72
CA VAL A 89 14.96 2.49 8.35
C VAL A 89 15.15 2.29 9.85
N VAL A 90 14.25 1.57 10.50
CA VAL A 90 14.33 1.24 11.94
C VAL A 90 14.21 -0.27 12.10
N ARG A 91 15.11 -0.87 12.87
CA ARG A 91 15.13 -2.31 13.14
C ARG A 91 15.28 -2.59 14.62
N SER A 92 14.44 -3.48 15.11
CA SER A 92 14.51 -4.02 16.43
C SER A 92 14.12 -5.51 16.39
N ARG A 93 14.27 -6.22 17.50
CA ARG A 93 13.99 -7.66 17.57
C ARG A 93 12.55 -8.03 17.14
N ASN A 94 11.59 -7.22 17.55
CA ASN A 94 10.16 -7.51 17.35
C ASN A 94 9.41 -6.41 16.60
N ASN A 95 10.10 -5.39 16.13
CA ASN A 95 9.48 -4.32 15.36
C ASN A 95 10.44 -3.70 14.36
N TYR A 96 9.90 -3.15 13.30
CA TYR A 96 10.66 -2.40 12.31
C TYR A 96 9.81 -1.32 11.68
N GLY A 97 10.48 -0.24 11.29
CA GLY A 97 9.88 0.89 10.62
C GLY A 97 10.47 1.05 9.22
N SER A 98 9.60 1.33 8.27
CA SER A 98 9.96 1.53 6.87
C SER A 98 9.40 2.83 6.33
N VAL A 99 10.14 3.50 5.48
CA VAL A 99 9.58 4.53 4.62
C VAL A 99 8.76 3.81 3.54
N ARG A 100 7.54 4.25 3.29
CA ARG A 100 6.68 3.69 2.23
C ARG A 100 6.55 4.69 1.10
N LEU A 101 7.04 4.33 -0.07
CA LEU A 101 6.91 5.10 -1.31
C LEU A 101 6.00 4.31 -2.25
N ALA A 102 4.84 4.85 -2.58
CA ALA A 102 3.85 4.15 -3.38
C ALA A 102 3.41 4.98 -4.60
N ALA A 103 3.12 4.27 -5.67
CA ALA A 103 2.41 4.79 -6.83
C ALA A 103 1.12 4.00 -7.01
N MET A 104 0.04 4.70 -7.33
CA MET A 104 -1.28 4.11 -7.49
C MET A 104 -2.01 4.66 -8.69
N LEU A 105 -2.85 3.82 -9.27
CA LEU A 105 -3.77 4.16 -10.34
C LEU A 105 -5.16 3.71 -9.92
N GLY A 106 -6.16 4.52 -10.18
CA GLY A 106 -7.52 4.21 -9.77
C GLY A 106 -8.57 4.82 -10.68
N ALA A 107 -9.79 4.41 -10.43
CA ALA A 107 -10.97 4.90 -11.09
C ALA A 107 -11.99 5.35 -10.04
N ALA A 108 -12.57 6.50 -10.27
CA ALA A 108 -13.76 6.99 -9.63
C ALA A 108 -14.91 6.98 -10.67
N PRO A 109 -16.19 7.10 -10.28
CA PRO A 109 -17.33 6.93 -11.20
C PRO A 109 -17.29 7.76 -12.46
N ARG A 110 -16.52 8.84 -12.49
CA ARG A 110 -16.44 9.76 -13.65
C ARG A 110 -15.03 10.13 -14.07
N ASP A 111 -14.00 9.68 -13.33
CA ASP A 111 -12.64 10.12 -13.56
C ASP A 111 -11.62 9.01 -13.28
N PHE A 112 -10.51 9.08 -13.99
CA PHE A 112 -9.31 8.31 -13.69
C PHE A 112 -8.41 9.12 -12.76
N SER A 113 -7.84 8.45 -11.75
CA SER A 113 -6.91 9.08 -10.81
C SER A 113 -5.55 8.37 -10.83
N ALA A 114 -4.51 9.15 -10.67
CA ALA A 114 -3.16 8.65 -10.41
C ALA A 114 -2.64 9.32 -9.14
N GLY A 115 -1.90 8.59 -8.33
CA GLY A 115 -1.39 9.14 -7.08
C GLY A 115 -0.01 8.62 -6.72
N LEU A 116 0.70 9.45 -5.96
CA LEU A 116 1.96 9.12 -5.31
C LEU A 116 1.78 9.30 -3.81
N THR A 117 2.26 8.34 -3.03
CA THR A 117 2.22 8.41 -1.57
C THR A 117 3.62 8.26 -1.03
N ALA A 118 3.98 9.13 -0.08
CA ALA A 118 5.18 9.01 0.72
C ALA A 118 4.80 9.00 2.20
N GLY A 119 5.28 8.02 2.95
CA GLY A 119 4.91 7.89 4.34
C GLY A 119 5.85 7.00 5.15
N TYR A 120 5.48 6.78 6.39
CA TYR A 120 6.15 5.89 7.31
C TYR A 120 5.19 4.80 7.75
N GLN A 121 5.67 3.57 7.76
CA GLN A 121 4.96 2.40 8.28
C GLN A 121 5.77 1.76 9.39
N HIS A 122 5.15 1.50 10.53
CA HIS A 122 5.75 0.77 11.64
C HIS A 122 5.02 -0.55 11.85
N SER A 123 5.78 -1.64 11.94
CA SER A 123 5.26 -3.00 12.04
C SER A 123 5.76 -3.68 13.31
N TYR A 124 4.88 -4.31 14.05
CA TYR A 124 5.14 -5.12 15.25
C TYR A 124 4.95 -6.59 14.91
N VAL A 125 5.99 -7.38 15.12
CA VAL A 125 5.97 -8.83 14.87
C VAL A 125 5.38 -9.55 16.08
N LEU A 126 4.29 -10.26 15.85
CA LEU A 126 3.61 -11.10 16.83
C LEU A 126 4.08 -12.55 16.76
N ARG A 127 3.65 -13.37 17.74
CA ARG A 127 3.88 -14.82 17.68
C ARG A 127 3.26 -15.41 16.42
N GLY A 128 3.96 -16.36 15.77
CA GLY A 128 3.49 -16.98 14.52
C GLY A 128 3.76 -16.18 13.26
N GLY A 129 4.56 -15.10 13.34
CA GLY A 129 4.97 -14.31 12.17
C GLY A 129 3.94 -13.29 11.69
N TRP A 130 2.79 -13.18 12.36
CA TRP A 130 1.82 -12.12 12.10
C TRP A 130 2.40 -10.76 12.45
N GLN A 131 1.92 -9.72 11.80
CA GLN A 131 2.35 -8.35 12.10
C GLN A 131 1.14 -7.44 12.20
N LEU A 132 1.14 -6.62 13.24
CA LEU A 132 0.31 -5.43 13.33
C LEU A 132 1.12 -4.26 12.79
N TYR A 133 0.50 -3.39 12.02
CA TYR A 133 1.17 -2.17 11.57
C TYR A 133 0.26 -0.95 11.68
N TRP A 134 0.90 0.19 11.82
CA TRP A 134 0.30 1.49 11.56
C TRP A 134 1.13 2.22 10.52
N GLN A 135 0.50 3.12 9.80
CA GLN A 135 1.16 3.96 8.81
C GLN A 135 0.59 5.36 8.82
N GLY A 136 1.40 6.32 8.41
CA GLY A 136 0.99 7.71 8.20
C GLY A 136 1.82 8.31 7.08
N GLY A 137 1.22 9.21 6.31
CA GLY A 137 1.93 9.81 5.18
C GLY A 137 1.12 10.85 4.45
N VAL A 138 1.72 11.34 3.38
CA VAL A 138 1.13 12.31 2.47
C VAL A 138 0.89 11.66 1.11
N THR A 139 -0.22 11.99 0.50
CA THR A 139 -0.59 11.53 -0.83
C THR A 139 -0.72 12.73 -1.75
N LEU A 140 -0.07 12.66 -2.88
CA LEU A 140 -0.26 13.55 -4.02
C LEU A 140 -1.19 12.84 -4.99
N THR A 141 -2.37 13.37 -5.23
CA THR A 141 -3.31 12.82 -6.20
C THR A 141 -3.41 13.77 -7.38
N LEU A 142 -3.38 13.23 -8.58
CA LEU A 142 -3.55 13.97 -9.83
C LEU A 142 -4.98 13.73 -10.35
N PRO A 143 -5.96 14.50 -9.93
CA PRO A 143 -7.30 14.49 -10.49
C PRO A 143 -7.52 15.75 -11.31
N LYS A 144 -8.47 15.70 -12.18
CA LYS A 144 -9.00 16.91 -12.79
C LYS A 144 -9.78 17.81 -11.80
N ARG A 145 -10.20 17.26 -10.65
CA ARG A 145 -11.00 17.96 -9.61
C ARG A 145 -10.71 17.38 -8.25
N GLY A 146 -10.16 18.17 -7.34
CA GLY A 146 -9.96 17.79 -5.95
C GLY A 146 -8.63 18.28 -5.36
N ASP A 147 -8.42 18.01 -4.10
CA ASP A 147 -7.22 18.40 -3.39
C ASP A 147 -5.99 17.64 -3.92
N LEU A 148 -4.99 18.42 -4.34
CA LEU A 148 -3.74 17.90 -4.85
C LEU A 148 -2.97 17.11 -3.77
N PHE A 149 -3.09 17.54 -2.50
CA PHE A 149 -2.41 16.96 -1.36
C PHE A 149 -3.39 16.40 -0.35
N GLY A 150 -3.10 15.22 0.16
CA GLY A 150 -3.84 14.63 1.26
C GLY A 150 -2.87 14.07 2.31
N VAL A 151 -3.34 14.04 3.56
CA VAL A 151 -2.67 13.32 4.65
C VAL A 151 -3.53 12.09 4.94
N ALA A 152 -2.89 10.94 5.07
CA ALA A 152 -3.57 9.69 5.38
C ALA A 152 -2.88 8.98 6.53
N ALA A 153 -3.67 8.31 7.34
CA ALA A 153 -3.21 7.40 8.39
C ALA A 153 -4.01 6.11 8.34
N GLY A 154 -3.41 5.02 8.77
CA GLY A 154 -4.06 3.71 8.75
C GLY A 154 -3.40 2.71 9.68
N ILE A 155 -4.13 1.64 9.93
CA ILE A 155 -3.70 0.48 10.70
C ILE A 155 -4.04 -0.80 9.93
N GLY A 156 -3.35 -1.88 10.21
CA GLY A 156 -3.69 -3.15 9.58
C GLY A 156 -2.91 -4.34 10.11
N VAL A 157 -3.16 -5.47 9.49
CA VAL A 157 -2.59 -6.77 9.85
C VAL A 157 -1.97 -7.41 8.62
N LYS A 158 -0.83 -8.06 8.82
CA LYS A 158 -0.17 -8.89 7.80
C LYS A 158 -0.06 -10.33 8.30
N MET A 159 -0.34 -11.26 7.41
CA MET A 159 -0.20 -12.70 7.63
C MET A 159 0.94 -13.25 6.80
N PRO A 160 1.80 -14.10 7.34
CA PRO A 160 2.79 -14.81 6.54
C PRO A 160 2.09 -15.83 5.64
N VAL A 161 2.38 -15.81 4.35
CA VAL A 161 1.84 -16.78 3.37
C VAL A 161 2.69 -18.03 3.33
N ARG A 162 3.99 -17.89 3.54
CA ARG A 162 4.94 -18.99 3.49
C ARG A 162 6.14 -18.70 4.36
N ASP A 163 6.29 -19.48 5.40
CA ASP A 163 7.50 -19.51 6.21
C ASP A 163 8.40 -20.65 5.67
N ARG A 164 9.31 -20.33 4.75
CA ARG A 164 10.26 -21.32 4.18
C ARG A 164 11.34 -21.76 5.16
N MET A 165 11.33 -21.24 6.38
CA MET A 165 12.44 -21.39 7.32
C MET A 165 12.20 -22.37 8.48
N ARG A 166 11.19 -23.24 8.45
CA ARG A 166 11.00 -24.27 9.48
C ARG A 166 11.28 -25.69 8.98
N GLY A 167 12.35 -25.86 8.23
CA GLY A 167 12.76 -27.17 7.75
C GLY A 167 14.27 -27.33 7.74
N ARG A 168 14.94 -27.08 8.88
CA ARG A 168 16.27 -27.63 9.20
C ARG A 168 16.52 -27.55 10.70
#